data_d04d3687dfbda2910bec9df510065ac3
#
_entry.id   d04d3687dfbda2910bec9df510065ac3
#
_cell.length_a   1.000
_cell.length_b   1.000
_cell.length_c   1.000
_cell.angle_alpha   90.00
_cell.angle_beta   90.00
_cell.angle_gamma   90.00
#
_symmetry.space_group_name_H-M   'P 1'
#
loop_
_entity.id
_entity.type
_entity.pdbx_description
1 polymer ?
#
loop_
_entity_poly.entity_id
_entity_poly.type
_entity_poly.pdbx_seq_one_letter_code
_entity_poly.pdbx_strand_id
1 'polypeptide(L)'
;MISREEARLGTIMSNFFVGLILVNFGIQIFVLGPDQVGYDSTWGPVLSVTGFALGFSLLFVFYITTKLFGGPDNPYVTIAGSIAFVAQVVTTIGSFAQVDAYNNADAFLNANEVGNAVGGVTSGWGITIGIFGLVALRTSKSVELIPRYGVFAGYGGATLIIVSTLGFALGILPDTLGIAVSALGGLLLYPLFIFSLGKAFT
;
A
#
# COMPACT_ATOMS: atom_id res chain seq x y z
N MET A 1 23.80 3.28 2.43
CA MET A 1 23.84 1.80 2.38
C MET A 1 22.91 1.25 3.46
N ILE A 2 22.17 0.20 3.16
CA ILE A 2 21.37 -0.53 4.16
C ILE A 2 22.24 -1.59 4.83
N SER A 3 21.99 -1.91 6.10
CA SER A 3 22.65 -3.00 6.82
C SER A 3 22.07 -4.35 6.38
N ARG A 4 22.78 -5.45 6.71
CA ARG A 4 22.29 -6.81 6.43
C ARG A 4 20.98 -7.12 7.18
N GLU A 5 20.82 -6.58 8.38
CA GLU A 5 19.60 -6.75 9.17
C GLU A 5 18.42 -5.99 8.55
N GLU A 6 18.64 -4.75 8.11
CA GLU A 6 17.62 -3.98 7.40
C GLU A 6 17.20 -4.66 6.08
N ALA A 7 18.16 -5.18 5.32
CA ALA A 7 17.88 -5.95 4.11
C ALA A 7 16.99 -7.16 4.39
N ARG A 8 17.36 -7.95 5.40
CA ARG A 8 16.55 -9.10 5.83
C ARG A 8 15.16 -8.71 6.30
N LEU A 9 15.05 -7.66 7.10
CA LEU A 9 13.77 -7.15 7.58
C LEU A 9 12.89 -6.69 6.40
N GLY A 10 13.46 -5.93 5.46
CA GLY A 10 12.75 -5.47 4.27
C GLY A 10 12.21 -6.63 3.43
N THR A 11 13.01 -7.66 3.22
CA THR A 11 12.58 -8.87 2.50
C THR A 11 11.44 -9.59 3.22
N ILE A 12 11.54 -9.76 4.55
CA ILE A 12 10.47 -10.38 5.35
C ILE A 12 9.18 -9.56 5.25
N MET A 13 9.25 -8.25 5.46
CA MET A 13 8.08 -7.36 5.45
C MET A 13 7.44 -7.26 4.06
N SER A 14 8.24 -7.28 3.00
CA SER A 14 7.76 -7.33 1.63
C SER A 14 6.97 -8.62 1.33
N ASN A 15 7.51 -9.78 1.71
CA ASN A 15 6.84 -11.07 1.54
C ASN A 15 5.58 -11.17 2.41
N PHE A 16 5.66 -10.66 3.64
CA PHE A 16 4.54 -10.63 4.58
C PHE A 16 3.39 -9.76 4.05
N PHE A 17 3.69 -8.59 3.51
CA PHE A 17 2.70 -7.74 2.83
C PHE A 17 1.97 -8.50 1.72
N VAL A 18 2.71 -9.17 0.83
CA VAL A 18 2.10 -9.93 -0.28
C VAL A 18 1.22 -11.07 0.24
N GLY A 19 1.67 -11.81 1.24
CA GLY A 19 0.87 -12.87 1.87
C GLY A 19 -0.43 -12.33 2.49
N LEU A 20 -0.33 -11.23 3.25
CA LEU A 20 -1.49 -10.62 3.89
C LEU A 20 -2.51 -10.04 2.89
N ILE A 21 -2.04 -9.42 1.80
CA ILE A 21 -2.95 -8.87 0.80
C ILE A 21 -3.75 -9.99 0.14
N LEU A 22 -3.12 -11.12 -0.17
CA LEU A 22 -3.80 -12.29 -0.73
C LEU A 22 -4.84 -12.86 0.25
N VAL A 23 -4.51 -12.95 1.53
CA VAL A 23 -5.46 -13.40 2.57
C VAL A 23 -6.62 -12.43 2.71
N ASN A 24 -6.34 -11.14 2.86
CA ASN A 24 -7.36 -10.11 3.06
C ASN A 24 -8.35 -10.07 1.87
N PHE A 25 -7.84 -10.05 0.66
CA PHE A 25 -8.68 -10.08 -0.54
C PHE A 25 -9.35 -11.42 -0.78
N GLY A 26 -8.67 -12.53 -0.46
CA GLY A 26 -9.28 -13.84 -0.51
C GLY A 26 -10.54 -13.91 0.38
N ILE A 27 -10.47 -13.38 1.59
CA ILE A 27 -11.63 -13.29 2.49
C ILE A 27 -12.71 -12.36 1.90
N GLN A 28 -12.33 -11.18 1.42
CA GLN A 28 -13.31 -10.22 0.88
C GLN A 28 -14.04 -10.76 -0.35
N ILE A 29 -13.33 -11.40 -1.28
CA ILE A 29 -13.92 -11.85 -2.55
C ILE A 29 -14.64 -13.19 -2.42
N PHE A 30 -14.04 -14.16 -1.74
CA PHE A 30 -14.52 -15.55 -1.74
C PHE A 30 -15.37 -15.92 -0.53
N VAL A 31 -15.24 -15.19 0.58
CA VAL A 31 -15.94 -15.49 1.81
C VAL A 31 -17.09 -14.51 2.07
N LEU A 32 -16.84 -13.19 1.94
CA LEU A 32 -17.83 -12.18 2.24
C LEU A 32 -18.72 -11.86 1.04
N GLY A 33 -18.17 -11.87 -0.17
CA GLY A 33 -18.87 -11.37 -1.37
C GLY A 33 -19.01 -9.84 -1.38
N PRO A 34 -19.55 -9.29 -2.47
CA PRO A 34 -19.58 -7.84 -2.70
C PRO A 34 -20.56 -7.07 -1.79
N ASP A 35 -21.53 -7.74 -1.20
CA ASP A 35 -22.63 -7.09 -0.47
C ASP A 35 -22.43 -7.09 1.07
N GLN A 36 -21.37 -7.72 1.58
CA GLN A 36 -21.11 -7.78 3.02
C GLN A 36 -20.11 -6.72 3.47
N VAL A 37 -20.53 -5.91 4.42
CA VAL A 37 -19.64 -4.96 5.09
C VAL A 37 -18.83 -5.71 6.16
N GLY A 38 -17.54 -5.53 6.16
CA GLY A 38 -16.61 -6.31 6.98
C GLY A 38 -16.91 -6.33 8.49
N TYR A 39 -17.50 -5.26 9.05
CA TYR A 39 -17.81 -5.20 10.50
C TYR A 39 -19.03 -6.06 10.90
N ASP A 40 -19.93 -6.35 9.98
CA ASP A 40 -21.12 -7.20 10.24
C ASP A 40 -20.80 -8.71 10.15
N SER A 41 -19.58 -9.06 9.84
CA SER A 41 -19.17 -10.44 9.66
C SER A 41 -18.26 -10.94 10.78
N THR A 42 -18.28 -12.25 11.01
CA THR A 42 -17.33 -12.93 11.90
C THR A 42 -15.87 -12.76 11.45
N TRP A 43 -15.64 -12.32 10.19
CA TRP A 43 -14.34 -12.04 9.60
C TRP A 43 -13.86 -10.60 9.78
N GLY A 44 -14.73 -9.71 10.27
CA GLY A 44 -14.40 -8.29 10.52
C GLY A 44 -13.11 -8.10 11.33
N PRO A 45 -12.91 -8.79 12.47
CA PRO A 45 -11.68 -8.72 13.24
C PRO A 45 -10.44 -9.14 12.44
N VAL A 46 -10.55 -10.20 11.64
CA VAL A 46 -9.45 -10.72 10.83
C VAL A 46 -9.08 -9.70 9.74
N LEU A 47 -10.07 -9.10 9.08
CA LEU A 47 -9.85 -8.08 8.07
C LEU A 47 -9.21 -6.82 8.65
N SER A 48 -9.67 -6.37 9.83
CA SER A 48 -9.12 -5.20 10.52
C SER A 48 -7.65 -5.44 10.93
N VAL A 49 -7.36 -6.58 11.56
CA VAL A 49 -5.99 -6.93 11.99
C VAL A 49 -5.07 -7.10 10.78
N THR A 50 -5.52 -7.79 9.72
CA THR A 50 -4.72 -7.96 8.50
C THR A 50 -4.52 -6.62 7.78
N GLY A 51 -5.51 -5.73 7.76
CA GLY A 51 -5.39 -4.37 7.21
C GLY A 51 -4.35 -3.54 7.95
N PHE A 52 -4.37 -3.57 9.29
CA PHE A 52 -3.33 -2.93 10.10
C PHE A 52 -1.94 -3.50 9.82
N ALA A 53 -1.81 -4.84 9.79
CA ALA A 53 -0.54 -5.50 9.54
C ALA A 53 0.02 -5.24 8.13
N LEU A 54 -0.87 -5.09 7.13
CA LEU A 54 -0.50 -4.63 5.78
C LEU A 54 0.12 -3.23 5.82
N GLY A 55 -0.56 -2.29 6.48
CA GLY A 55 -0.07 -0.92 6.64
C GLY A 55 1.28 -0.88 7.34
N PHE A 56 1.41 -1.62 8.44
CA PHE A 56 2.65 -1.70 9.22
C PHE A 56 3.81 -2.27 8.40
N SER A 57 3.58 -3.33 7.62
CA SER A 57 4.63 -3.91 6.77
C SER A 57 5.13 -2.96 5.69
N LEU A 58 4.24 -2.15 5.09
CA LEU A 58 4.62 -1.14 4.10
C LEU A 58 5.51 -0.03 4.67
N LEU A 59 5.37 0.33 5.94
CA LEU A 59 6.24 1.32 6.59
C LEU A 59 7.71 0.89 6.48
N PHE A 60 8.02 -0.37 6.78
CA PHE A 60 9.38 -0.89 6.66
C PHE A 60 9.85 -0.93 5.22
N VAL A 61 8.98 -1.38 4.30
CA VAL A 61 9.33 -1.41 2.87
C VAL A 61 9.66 -0.01 2.35
N PHE A 62 8.84 0.99 2.68
CA PHE A 62 9.08 2.37 2.26
C PHE A 62 10.35 2.97 2.87
N TYR A 63 10.57 2.74 4.16
CA TYR A 63 11.79 3.18 4.84
C TYR A 63 13.05 2.60 4.18
N ILE A 64 13.08 1.28 3.99
CA ILE A 64 14.24 0.58 3.42
C ILE A 64 14.45 0.95 1.96
N THR A 65 13.36 1.05 1.17
CA THR A 65 13.41 1.51 -0.23
C THR A 65 13.99 2.92 -0.33
N THR A 66 13.52 3.84 0.54
CA THR A 66 14.02 5.21 0.60
C THR A 66 15.51 5.24 0.95
N LYS A 67 15.94 4.43 1.91
CA LYS A 67 17.34 4.34 2.32
C LYS A 67 18.23 3.70 1.25
N LEU A 68 17.71 2.72 0.50
CA LEU A 68 18.45 2.01 -0.54
C LEU A 68 18.63 2.86 -1.81
N PHE A 69 17.56 3.49 -2.28
CA PHE A 69 17.53 4.22 -3.56
C PHE A 69 17.68 5.75 -3.41
N GLY A 70 17.46 6.28 -2.21
CA GLY A 70 17.60 7.71 -1.89
C GLY A 70 19.04 8.08 -1.53
N GLY A 71 19.18 9.24 -0.90
CA GLY A 71 20.45 9.81 -0.46
C GLY A 71 20.81 11.08 -1.21
N PRO A 72 22.06 11.60 -1.04
CA PRO A 72 22.48 12.84 -1.69
C PRO A 72 22.39 12.80 -3.22
N ASP A 73 22.64 11.64 -3.82
CA ASP A 73 22.60 11.44 -5.26
C ASP A 73 21.17 11.37 -5.84
N ASN A 74 20.20 11.09 -4.98
CA ASN A 74 18.79 10.95 -5.35
C ASN A 74 17.84 11.63 -4.34
N PRO A 75 17.91 12.97 -4.20
CA PRO A 75 17.13 13.70 -3.20
C PRO A 75 15.61 13.56 -3.43
N TYR A 76 15.17 13.39 -4.68
CA TYR A 76 13.74 13.18 -5.00
C TYR A 76 13.19 11.90 -4.39
N VAL A 77 13.95 10.81 -4.41
CA VAL A 77 13.55 9.54 -3.76
C VAL A 77 13.46 9.73 -2.24
N THR A 78 14.39 10.46 -1.65
CA THR A 78 14.40 10.74 -0.21
C THR A 78 13.16 11.55 0.19
N ILE A 79 12.86 12.62 -0.55
CA ILE A 79 11.70 13.48 -0.27
C ILE A 79 10.38 12.69 -0.48
N ALA A 80 10.22 12.06 -1.65
CA ALA A 80 9.00 11.31 -1.96
C ALA A 80 8.79 10.13 -1.01
N GLY A 81 9.86 9.43 -0.63
CA GLY A 81 9.81 8.33 0.33
C GLY A 81 9.46 8.79 1.74
N SER A 82 9.97 9.95 2.18
CA SER A 82 9.59 10.52 3.47
C SER A 82 8.10 10.89 3.51
N ILE A 83 7.59 11.50 2.45
CA ILE A 83 6.17 11.84 2.34
C ILE A 83 5.31 10.57 2.31
N ALA A 84 5.68 9.55 1.51
CA ALA A 84 4.98 8.28 1.45
C ALA A 84 5.00 7.53 2.78
N PHE A 85 6.10 7.59 3.52
CA PHE A 85 6.21 7.02 4.86
C PHE A 85 5.24 7.69 5.84
N VAL A 86 5.19 9.03 5.87
CA VAL A 86 4.26 9.77 6.73
C VAL A 86 2.81 9.46 6.35
N ALA A 87 2.46 9.47 5.06
CA ALA A 87 1.14 9.10 4.59
C ALA A 87 0.76 7.68 5.01
N GLN A 88 1.69 6.73 4.94
CA GLN A 88 1.47 5.35 5.39
C GLN A 88 1.30 5.26 6.91
N VAL A 89 2.03 6.04 7.71
CA VAL A 89 1.82 6.11 9.17
C VAL A 89 0.38 6.51 9.48
N VAL A 90 -0.11 7.58 8.86
CA VAL A 90 -1.48 8.07 9.06
C VAL A 90 -2.51 7.00 8.68
N THR A 91 -2.35 6.34 7.53
CA THR A 91 -3.23 5.26 7.09
C THR A 91 -3.21 4.07 8.05
N THR A 92 -2.03 3.70 8.56
CA THR A 92 -1.86 2.60 9.51
C THR A 92 -2.54 2.91 10.85
N ILE A 93 -2.47 4.16 11.34
CA ILE A 93 -3.19 4.60 12.54
C ILE A 93 -4.71 4.53 12.33
N GLY A 94 -5.21 4.95 11.17
CA GLY A 94 -6.62 4.82 10.82
C GLY A 94 -7.09 3.36 10.81
N SER A 95 -6.31 2.45 10.26
CA SER A 95 -6.59 1.01 10.29
C SER A 95 -6.57 0.44 11.70
N PHE A 96 -5.71 0.93 12.59
CA PHE A 96 -5.66 0.52 14.00
C PHE A 96 -6.93 0.94 14.74
N ALA A 97 -7.44 2.15 14.50
CA ALA A 97 -8.69 2.61 15.09
C ALA A 97 -9.88 1.71 14.70
N GLN A 98 -9.90 1.15 13.49
CA GLN A 98 -10.89 0.16 13.07
C GLN A 98 -10.76 -1.17 13.81
N VAL A 99 -9.55 -1.61 14.17
CA VAL A 99 -9.33 -2.83 14.97
C VAL A 99 -9.97 -2.69 16.36
N ASP A 100 -9.80 -1.54 16.99
CA ASP A 100 -10.37 -1.29 18.33
C ASP A 100 -11.91 -1.18 18.29
N ALA A 101 -12.44 -0.67 17.19
CA ALA A 101 -13.86 -0.38 17.02
C ALA A 101 -14.72 -1.56 16.51
N TYR A 102 -14.13 -2.70 16.12
CA TYR A 102 -14.86 -3.76 15.42
C TYR A 102 -16.02 -4.39 16.20
N ASN A 103 -16.00 -4.30 17.54
CA ASN A 103 -17.07 -4.81 18.41
C ASN A 103 -18.28 -3.87 18.53
N ASN A 104 -18.19 -2.66 17.99
CA ASN A 104 -19.23 -1.65 18.09
C ASN A 104 -19.42 -0.99 16.72
N ALA A 105 -20.57 -1.22 16.10
CA ALA A 105 -20.88 -0.72 14.77
C ALA A 105 -20.75 0.81 14.66
N ASP A 106 -21.25 1.55 15.67
CA ASP A 106 -21.18 3.02 15.67
C ASP A 106 -19.72 3.50 15.80
N ALA A 107 -18.93 2.85 16.68
CA ALA A 107 -17.50 3.17 16.81
C ALA A 107 -16.72 2.82 15.54
N PHE A 108 -17.05 1.72 14.86
CA PHE A 108 -16.44 1.34 13.59
C PHE A 108 -16.79 2.34 12.47
N LEU A 109 -18.05 2.78 12.38
CA LEU A 109 -18.49 3.78 11.42
C LEU A 109 -17.81 5.13 11.68
N ASN A 110 -17.72 5.56 12.94
CA ASN A 110 -17.00 6.76 13.32
C ASN A 110 -15.49 6.66 13.00
N ALA A 111 -14.86 5.51 13.28
CA ALA A 111 -13.46 5.25 12.91
C ALA A 111 -13.27 5.23 11.38
N ASN A 112 -14.28 4.75 10.65
CA ASN A 112 -14.29 4.76 9.19
C ASN A 112 -14.54 6.18 8.63
N GLU A 113 -15.35 7.01 9.28
CA GLU A 113 -15.53 8.42 8.95
C GLU A 113 -14.26 9.23 9.24
N VAL A 114 -13.60 8.99 10.36
CA VAL A 114 -12.26 9.52 10.67
C VAL A 114 -11.24 8.98 9.66
N GLY A 115 -11.30 7.69 9.35
CA GLY A 115 -10.53 7.05 8.28
C GLY A 115 -10.81 7.67 6.90
N ASN A 116 -12.06 8.04 6.60
CA ASN A 116 -12.46 8.70 5.36
C ASN A 116 -12.19 10.22 5.36
N ALA A 117 -12.27 10.89 6.48
CA ALA A 117 -11.84 12.30 6.64
C ALA A 117 -10.30 12.41 6.60
N VAL A 118 -9.63 11.42 7.19
CA VAL A 118 -8.22 11.08 6.96
C VAL A 118 -8.04 10.53 5.54
N GLY A 119 -9.03 10.05 4.88
CA GLY A 119 -9.20 9.49 3.54
C GLY A 119 -9.31 10.52 2.41
N GLY A 120 -9.61 11.77 2.71
CA GLY A 120 -9.17 12.90 1.89
C GLY A 120 -7.63 12.91 1.86
N VAL A 121 -7.03 12.41 2.94
CA VAL A 121 -5.61 11.99 3.01
C VAL A 121 -5.36 10.64 2.29
N THR A 122 -6.30 9.71 2.14
CA THR A 122 -6.11 8.45 1.38
C THR A 122 -6.19 8.65 -0.13
N SER A 123 -6.90 9.64 -0.65
CA SER A 123 -6.67 10.06 -2.04
C SER A 123 -5.28 10.68 -2.19
N GLY A 124 -4.78 11.41 -1.20
CA GLY A 124 -3.39 11.83 -1.11
C GLY A 124 -2.41 10.66 -0.92
N TRP A 125 -2.77 9.62 -0.16
CA TRP A 125 -1.94 8.43 0.05
C TRP A 125 -1.69 7.64 -1.24
N GLY A 126 -2.73 7.34 -2.01
CA GLY A 126 -2.58 6.64 -3.30
C GLY A 126 -1.70 7.41 -4.28
N ILE A 127 -1.83 8.73 -4.33
CA ILE A 127 -0.97 9.59 -5.15
C ILE A 127 0.47 9.56 -4.64
N THR A 128 0.67 9.71 -3.32
CA THR A 128 2.03 9.79 -2.74
C THR A 128 2.81 8.49 -2.89
N ILE A 129 2.18 7.32 -2.65
CA ILE A 129 2.85 6.03 -2.84
C ILE A 129 3.11 5.74 -4.32
N GLY A 130 2.19 6.14 -5.20
CA GLY A 130 2.38 6.02 -6.64
C GLY A 130 3.56 6.87 -7.12
N ILE A 131 3.62 8.14 -6.74
CA ILE A 131 4.77 9.02 -7.07
C ILE A 131 6.06 8.44 -6.50
N PHE A 132 6.06 7.98 -5.26
CA PHE A 132 7.26 7.36 -4.66
C PHE A 132 7.74 6.14 -5.47
N GLY A 133 6.82 5.25 -5.86
CA GLY A 133 7.14 4.10 -6.70
C GLY A 133 7.78 4.51 -8.04
N LEU A 134 7.19 5.50 -8.74
CA LEU A 134 7.72 5.99 -10.01
C LEU A 134 9.10 6.64 -9.86
N VAL A 135 9.34 7.41 -8.80
CA VAL A 135 10.62 8.09 -8.56
C VAL A 135 11.69 7.08 -8.15
N ALA A 136 11.35 6.11 -7.28
CA ALA A 136 12.28 5.06 -6.87
C ALA A 136 12.78 4.20 -8.03
N LEU A 137 11.91 3.94 -9.03
CA LEU A 137 12.27 3.17 -10.23
C LEU A 137 13.19 3.91 -11.20
N ARG A 138 13.39 5.22 -11.04
CA ARG A 138 14.24 6.04 -11.94
C ARG A 138 15.68 6.16 -11.48
N THR A 139 16.13 5.37 -10.52
CA THR A 139 17.52 5.37 -10.07
C THR A 139 18.36 4.35 -10.82
N SER A 140 19.67 4.58 -10.95
CA SER A 140 20.59 3.59 -11.51
C SER A 140 20.57 2.28 -10.73
N LYS A 141 20.50 2.37 -9.39
CA LYS A 141 20.40 1.20 -8.51
C LYS A 141 19.13 0.38 -8.74
N SER A 142 18.00 1.03 -9.06
CA SER A 142 16.76 0.29 -9.33
C SER A 142 16.86 -0.57 -10.58
N VAL A 143 17.55 -0.09 -11.60
CA VAL A 143 17.78 -0.85 -12.85
C VAL A 143 18.66 -2.09 -12.61
N GLU A 144 19.61 -2.00 -11.66
CA GLU A 144 20.52 -3.09 -11.34
C GLU A 144 19.90 -4.12 -10.38
N LEU A 145 19.13 -3.66 -9.38
CA LEU A 145 18.68 -4.50 -8.28
C LEU A 145 17.27 -5.05 -8.45
N ILE A 146 16.37 -4.31 -9.12
CA ILE A 146 14.98 -4.74 -9.30
C ILE A 146 14.84 -5.60 -10.55
N PRO A 147 14.26 -6.80 -10.45
CA PRO A 147 13.97 -7.63 -11.61
C PRO A 147 13.09 -6.90 -12.64
N ARG A 148 13.27 -7.17 -13.93
CA ARG A 148 12.52 -6.50 -15.02
C ARG A 148 11.01 -6.53 -14.85
N TYR A 149 10.45 -7.66 -14.40
CA TYR A 149 9.01 -7.77 -14.13
C TYR A 149 8.58 -6.84 -12.99
N GLY A 150 9.43 -6.63 -11.98
CA GLY A 150 9.19 -5.72 -10.87
C GLY A 150 9.21 -4.25 -11.30
N VAL A 151 10.11 -3.89 -12.22
CA VAL A 151 10.12 -2.55 -12.83
C VAL A 151 8.83 -2.30 -13.62
N PHE A 152 8.41 -3.26 -14.44
CA PHE A 152 7.14 -3.17 -15.19
C PHE A 152 5.92 -3.09 -14.25
N ALA A 153 5.87 -3.97 -13.25
CA ALA A 153 4.81 -3.99 -12.26
C ALA A 153 4.77 -2.68 -11.44
N GLY A 154 5.92 -2.12 -11.11
CA GLY A 154 6.03 -0.86 -10.39
C GLY A 154 5.54 0.33 -11.19
N TYR A 155 5.96 0.49 -12.44
CA TYR A 155 5.44 1.55 -13.31
C TYR A 155 3.94 1.39 -13.54
N GLY A 156 3.48 0.19 -13.91
CA GLY A 156 2.06 -0.09 -14.13
C GLY A 156 1.23 0.11 -12.87
N GLY A 157 1.62 -0.53 -11.77
CA GLY A 157 0.89 -0.45 -10.50
C GLY A 157 0.83 0.98 -9.94
N ALA A 158 1.96 1.67 -9.89
CA ALA A 158 2.01 3.05 -9.41
C ALA A 158 1.15 4.00 -10.27
N THR A 159 1.22 3.87 -11.59
CA THR A 159 0.41 4.69 -12.52
C THR A 159 -1.08 4.42 -12.33
N LEU A 160 -1.49 3.14 -12.26
CA LEU A 160 -2.89 2.78 -12.07
C LEU A 160 -3.44 3.24 -10.70
N ILE A 161 -2.63 3.18 -9.63
CA ILE A 161 -3.02 3.72 -8.32
C ILE A 161 -3.23 5.23 -8.41
N ILE A 162 -2.35 5.98 -9.06
CA ILE A 162 -2.52 7.43 -9.24
C ILE A 162 -3.79 7.72 -10.06
N VAL A 163 -3.97 7.03 -11.18
CA VAL A 163 -5.12 7.23 -12.08
C VAL A 163 -6.43 6.91 -11.38
N SER A 164 -6.53 5.78 -10.68
CA SER A 164 -7.74 5.42 -9.93
C SER A 164 -8.04 6.42 -8.83
N THR A 165 -7.02 6.81 -8.04
CA THR A 165 -7.19 7.76 -6.95
C THR A 165 -7.65 9.13 -7.44
N LEU A 166 -7.02 9.67 -8.48
CA LEU A 166 -7.44 10.93 -9.10
C LEU A 166 -8.81 10.81 -9.77
N GLY A 167 -9.05 9.71 -10.44
CA GLY A 167 -10.32 9.45 -11.12
C GLY A 167 -11.51 9.41 -10.17
N PHE A 168 -11.36 8.78 -9.00
CA PHE A 168 -12.36 8.81 -7.94
C PHE A 168 -12.51 10.21 -7.31
N ALA A 169 -11.40 10.85 -6.97
CA ALA A 169 -11.42 12.17 -6.34
C ALA A 169 -12.07 13.26 -7.22
N LEU A 170 -11.93 13.13 -8.54
CA LEU A 170 -12.48 14.07 -9.52
C LEU A 170 -13.84 13.65 -10.09
N GLY A 171 -14.33 12.46 -9.75
CA GLY A 171 -15.57 11.90 -10.29
C GLY A 171 -15.53 11.65 -11.82
N ILE A 172 -14.33 11.42 -12.37
CA ILE A 172 -14.12 11.26 -13.82
C ILE A 172 -14.25 9.79 -14.25
N LEU A 173 -13.87 8.85 -13.36
CA LEU A 173 -13.96 7.42 -13.66
C LEU A 173 -15.33 6.86 -13.29
N PRO A 174 -16.03 6.15 -14.21
CA PRO A 174 -17.17 5.35 -13.84
C PRO A 174 -16.78 4.31 -12.78
N ASP A 175 -17.67 4.04 -11.82
CA ASP A 175 -17.38 3.18 -10.66
C ASP A 175 -16.80 1.80 -11.06
N THR A 176 -17.42 1.15 -12.05
CA THR A 176 -16.96 -0.15 -12.55
C THR A 176 -15.54 -0.13 -13.10
N LEU A 177 -15.21 0.92 -13.88
CA LEU A 177 -13.87 1.09 -14.45
C LEU A 177 -12.86 1.47 -13.35
N GLY A 178 -13.26 2.35 -12.43
CA GLY A 178 -12.44 2.74 -11.29
C GLY A 178 -12.09 1.54 -10.41
N ILE A 179 -13.04 0.67 -10.10
CA ILE A 179 -12.81 -0.58 -9.35
C ILE A 179 -11.86 -1.50 -10.12
N ALA A 180 -12.05 -1.70 -11.43
CA ALA A 180 -11.18 -2.56 -12.23
C ALA A 180 -9.72 -2.04 -12.27
N VAL A 181 -9.54 -0.72 -12.45
CA VAL A 181 -8.21 -0.07 -12.46
C VAL A 181 -7.55 -0.18 -11.08
N SER A 182 -8.30 0.05 -10.00
CA SER A 182 -7.82 -0.11 -8.62
C SER A 182 -7.43 -1.54 -8.32
N ALA A 183 -8.24 -2.52 -8.74
CA ALA A 183 -7.97 -3.94 -8.55
C ALA A 183 -6.68 -4.35 -9.29
N LEU A 184 -6.55 -4.01 -10.56
CA LEU A 184 -5.36 -4.34 -11.34
C LEU A 184 -4.11 -3.66 -10.77
N GLY A 185 -4.19 -2.37 -10.42
CA GLY A 185 -3.07 -1.61 -9.86
C GLY A 185 -2.71 -2.05 -8.45
N GLY A 186 -3.68 -2.00 -7.54
CA GLY A 186 -3.47 -2.19 -6.11
C GLY A 186 -3.39 -3.65 -5.66
N LEU A 187 -4.11 -4.58 -6.34
CA LEU A 187 -4.16 -5.98 -5.92
C LEU A 187 -3.22 -6.90 -6.68
N LEU A 188 -2.82 -6.53 -7.87
CA LEU A 188 -1.96 -7.37 -8.69
C LEU A 188 -0.58 -6.73 -8.91
N LEU A 189 -0.52 -5.58 -9.57
CA LEU A 189 0.75 -5.02 -9.99
C LEU A 189 1.55 -4.44 -8.81
N TYR A 190 0.90 -3.70 -7.92
CA TYR A 190 1.62 -3.10 -6.78
C TYR A 190 2.17 -4.14 -5.80
N PRO A 191 1.45 -5.20 -5.39
CA PRO A 191 2.02 -6.30 -4.61
C PRO A 191 3.17 -7.01 -5.32
N LEU A 192 3.10 -7.19 -6.63
CA LEU A 192 4.20 -7.77 -7.41
C LEU A 192 5.44 -6.85 -7.40
N PHE A 193 5.24 -5.55 -7.45
CA PHE A 193 6.30 -4.56 -7.27
C PHE A 193 6.90 -4.62 -5.87
N ILE A 194 6.08 -4.62 -4.80
CA ILE A 194 6.54 -4.74 -3.42
C ILE A 194 7.34 -6.04 -3.22
N PHE A 195 6.88 -7.15 -3.78
CA PHE A 195 7.62 -8.41 -3.77
C PHE A 195 8.99 -8.28 -4.44
N SER A 196 9.04 -7.60 -5.57
CA SER A 196 10.30 -7.37 -6.29
C SER A 196 11.29 -6.48 -5.54
N LEU A 197 10.79 -5.50 -4.77
CA LEU A 197 11.61 -4.71 -3.85
C LEU A 197 12.23 -5.60 -2.76
N GLY A 198 11.47 -6.54 -2.21
CA GLY A 198 11.99 -7.52 -1.26
C GLY A 198 13.19 -8.29 -1.79
N LYS A 199 13.22 -8.60 -3.09
CA LYS A 199 14.38 -9.22 -3.74
C LYS A 199 15.54 -8.26 -3.98
N ALA A 200 15.27 -6.98 -4.15
CA ALA A 200 16.29 -5.96 -4.32
C ALA A 200 17.00 -5.60 -3.01
N PHE A 201 16.45 -5.97 -1.85
CA PHE A 201 17.05 -5.73 -0.55
C PHE A 201 18.14 -6.76 -0.20
N THR A 202 18.13 -7.95 -0.83
CA THR A 202 19.11 -9.03 -0.60
C THR A 202 20.26 -8.95 -1.58
#